data_bc90827b701dd2df061bd76ae71fafff
#
_entry.id   bc90827b701dd2df061bd76ae71fafff
#
_cell.length_a   1.000
_cell.length_b   1.000
_cell.length_c   1.000
_cell.angle_alpha   90.00
_cell.angle_beta   90.00
_cell.angle_gamma   90.00
#
_symmetry.space_group_name_H-M   'P 1'
#
loop_
_entity.id
_entity.type
_entity.pdbx_description
1 polymer ?
#
loop_
_entity_poly.entity_id
_entity_poly.type
_entity_poly.pdbx_seq_one_letter_code
_entity_poly.pdbx_strand_id
1 'polypeptide(L)'
;MSKREEGGVNSNDKILLVTSNENKFREIFEVAKSHGIKIEWLNIPKFEIQADNLEEIVRYSAITIYQVVRKPLIVEDSGLFINALNGFPGPYTNYVRRKLGLEGILKLLNGVEDRSAYFKTVMCYVSDKEINLFTGVVTGRISERIKGEKGFGFDPIFIPENEERTFAEMSTEEKNKYSHRAKAFISFLNYYLSERKT
;
A
#
# COMPACT_ATOMS: atom_id res chain seq x y z
N MET A 1 -25.57 -20.75 -35.56
CA MET A 1 -25.43 -20.77 -34.10
C MET A 1 -24.01 -20.33 -33.79
N SER A 2 -23.84 -19.05 -33.50
CA SER A 2 -22.54 -18.45 -33.19
C SER A 2 -22.22 -18.70 -31.71
N LYS A 3 -21.11 -19.38 -31.45
CA LYS A 3 -20.56 -19.51 -30.09
C LYS A 3 -20.08 -18.13 -29.64
N ARG A 4 -20.70 -17.57 -28.61
CA ARG A 4 -20.15 -16.43 -27.86
C ARG A 4 -18.87 -16.92 -27.19
N GLU A 5 -17.73 -16.40 -27.59
CA GLU A 5 -16.49 -16.54 -26.86
C GLU A 5 -16.66 -15.82 -25.51
N GLU A 6 -16.59 -16.57 -24.43
CA GLU A 6 -16.49 -16.03 -23.07
C GLU A 6 -15.21 -15.20 -23.01
N GLY A 7 -15.34 -13.89 -22.73
CA GLY A 7 -14.23 -12.96 -22.58
C GLY A 7 -13.34 -13.33 -21.38
N GLY A 8 -12.49 -14.31 -21.59
CA GLY A 8 -11.43 -14.68 -20.65
C GLY A 8 -10.38 -13.58 -20.59
N VAL A 9 -9.98 -13.20 -19.38
CA VAL A 9 -8.80 -12.37 -19.14
C VAL A 9 -7.66 -12.92 -19.99
N ASN A 10 -7.14 -12.11 -20.92
CA ASN A 10 -6.04 -12.51 -21.76
C ASN A 10 -4.85 -12.85 -20.85
N SER A 11 -4.42 -14.11 -20.81
CA SER A 11 -3.41 -14.66 -19.89
C SER A 11 -2.02 -13.99 -20.00
N ASN A 12 -1.87 -13.02 -20.90
CA ASN A 12 -0.63 -12.28 -21.18
C ASN A 12 -0.59 -10.85 -20.62
N ASP A 13 -1.69 -10.32 -20.11
CA ASP A 13 -1.71 -8.95 -19.60
C ASP A 13 -1.12 -8.90 -18.18
N LYS A 14 0.06 -8.31 -18.10
CA LYS A 14 0.76 -8.07 -16.85
C LYS A 14 0.48 -6.64 -16.37
N ILE A 15 0.17 -6.50 -15.09
CA ILE A 15 0.07 -5.20 -14.44
C ILE A 15 1.48 -4.76 -14.04
N LEU A 16 1.91 -3.61 -14.54
CA LEU A 16 3.22 -3.04 -14.21
C LEU A 16 3.14 -2.31 -12.88
N LEU A 17 3.79 -2.82 -11.83
CA LEU A 17 3.85 -2.22 -10.50
C LEU A 17 5.21 -1.56 -10.28
N VAL A 18 5.18 -0.26 -10.01
CA VAL A 18 6.39 0.54 -9.75
C VAL A 18 6.58 0.71 -8.26
N THR A 19 7.62 0.14 -7.73
CA THR A 19 8.08 0.33 -6.36
C THR A 19 9.55 -0.06 -6.23
N SER A 20 10.33 0.71 -5.46
CA SER A 20 11.70 0.33 -5.07
C SER A 20 11.72 -0.51 -3.78
N ASN A 21 10.59 -0.74 -3.14
CA ASN A 21 10.47 -1.48 -1.89
C ASN A 21 10.02 -2.91 -2.15
N GLU A 22 10.95 -3.86 -2.01
CA GLU A 22 10.68 -5.28 -2.22
C GLU A 22 9.58 -5.84 -1.31
N ASN A 23 9.50 -5.38 -0.05
CA ASN A 23 8.46 -5.85 0.87
C ASN A 23 7.06 -5.39 0.42
N LYS A 24 6.92 -4.17 -0.07
CA LYS A 24 5.67 -3.67 -0.64
C LYS A 24 5.29 -4.47 -1.89
N PHE A 25 6.27 -4.76 -2.76
CA PHE A 25 6.05 -5.63 -3.92
C PHE A 25 5.55 -7.01 -3.51
N ARG A 26 6.21 -7.67 -2.55
CA ARG A 26 5.84 -9.01 -2.08
C ARG A 26 4.41 -9.07 -1.54
N GLU A 27 4.00 -8.09 -0.74
CA GLU A 27 2.63 -8.04 -0.22
C GLU A 27 1.58 -7.94 -1.35
N ILE A 28 1.80 -7.07 -2.34
CA ILE A 28 0.91 -6.93 -3.50
C ILE A 28 0.95 -8.19 -4.38
N PHE A 29 2.13 -8.76 -4.59
CA PHE A 29 2.30 -9.97 -5.39
C PHE A 29 1.51 -11.15 -4.83
N GLU A 30 1.52 -11.38 -3.52
CA GLU A 30 0.74 -12.45 -2.89
C GLU A 30 -0.78 -12.24 -3.08
N VAL A 31 -1.26 -11.00 -2.96
CA VAL A 31 -2.67 -10.68 -3.25
C VAL A 31 -3.00 -10.90 -4.72
N ALA A 32 -2.15 -10.45 -5.65
CA ALA A 32 -2.35 -10.64 -7.08
C ALA A 32 -2.38 -12.13 -7.44
N LYS A 33 -1.45 -12.90 -6.91
CA LYS A 33 -1.35 -14.35 -7.11
C LYS A 33 -2.62 -15.07 -6.67
N SER A 34 -3.19 -14.72 -5.51
CA SER A 34 -4.44 -15.32 -5.03
C SER A 34 -5.65 -15.01 -5.91
N HIS A 35 -5.57 -13.94 -6.73
CA HIS A 35 -6.59 -13.56 -7.70
C HIS A 35 -6.25 -13.98 -9.15
N GLY A 36 -5.19 -14.76 -9.36
CA GLY A 36 -4.76 -15.21 -10.70
C GLY A 36 -4.20 -14.10 -11.60
N ILE A 37 -3.80 -12.96 -11.02
CA ILE A 37 -3.29 -11.78 -11.75
C ILE A 37 -1.77 -11.80 -11.82
N LYS A 38 -1.22 -11.55 -13.00
CA LYS A 38 0.23 -11.43 -13.20
C LYS A 38 0.67 -9.99 -12.97
N ILE A 39 1.68 -9.81 -12.12
CA ILE A 39 2.34 -8.52 -11.87
C ILE A 39 3.76 -8.56 -12.41
N GLU A 40 4.17 -7.48 -13.05
CA GLU A 40 5.56 -7.22 -13.42
C GLU A 40 6.12 -6.13 -12.52
N TRP A 41 7.25 -6.42 -11.88
CA TRP A 41 7.92 -5.49 -10.99
C TRP A 41 8.83 -4.54 -11.75
N LEU A 42 8.56 -3.24 -11.65
CA LEU A 42 9.44 -2.20 -12.16
C LEU A 42 10.14 -1.51 -10.97
N ASN A 43 11.37 -1.93 -10.70
CA ASN A 43 12.19 -1.38 -9.62
C ASN A 43 12.94 -0.14 -10.11
N ILE A 44 12.26 1.00 -10.11
CA ILE A 44 12.87 2.30 -10.45
C ILE A 44 12.62 3.30 -9.32
N PRO A 45 13.52 4.28 -9.14
CA PRO A 45 13.30 5.38 -8.20
C PRO A 45 12.05 6.18 -8.56
N LYS A 46 11.27 6.54 -7.55
CA LYS A 46 10.14 7.47 -7.69
C LYS A 46 10.60 8.88 -7.32
N PHE A 47 10.15 9.87 -8.09
CA PHE A 47 10.23 11.27 -7.68
C PHE A 47 9.01 11.55 -6.77
N GLU A 48 9.27 11.77 -5.50
CA GLU A 48 8.25 12.08 -4.51
C GLU A 48 8.33 13.57 -4.16
N ILE A 49 7.24 14.29 -4.38
CA ILE A 49 7.11 15.67 -3.92
C ILE A 49 6.85 15.68 -2.41
N GLN A 50 7.12 16.81 -1.76
CA GLN A 50 6.67 17.04 -0.40
C GLN A 50 5.22 17.53 -0.45
N ALA A 51 4.33 16.79 0.22
CA ALA A 51 2.92 17.12 0.36
C ALA A 51 2.36 16.52 1.65
N ASP A 52 1.23 17.04 2.11
CA ASP A 52 0.58 16.59 3.35
C ASP A 52 -0.30 15.35 3.14
N ASN A 53 -0.58 14.99 1.90
CA ASN A 53 -1.41 13.83 1.59
C ASN A 53 -0.73 12.89 0.58
N LEU A 54 -1.05 11.60 0.71
CA LEU A 54 -0.50 10.55 -0.15
C LEU A 54 -1.03 10.62 -1.58
N GLU A 55 -2.24 11.12 -1.77
CA GLU A 55 -2.89 11.23 -3.07
C GLU A 55 -2.11 12.12 -4.04
N GLU A 56 -1.63 13.26 -3.57
CA GLU A 56 -0.81 14.16 -4.38
C GLU A 56 0.54 13.54 -4.71
N ILE A 57 1.21 12.94 -3.71
CA ILE A 57 2.52 12.32 -3.88
C ILE A 57 2.47 11.19 -4.91
N VAL A 58 1.51 10.27 -4.75
CA VAL A 58 1.43 9.10 -5.63
C VAL A 58 0.99 9.46 -7.04
N ARG A 59 0.06 10.44 -7.17
CA ARG A 59 -0.39 10.92 -8.46
C ARG A 59 0.73 11.59 -9.25
N TYR A 60 1.50 12.46 -8.60
CA TYR A 60 2.66 13.11 -9.22
C TYR A 60 3.70 12.07 -9.67
N SER A 61 4.05 11.15 -8.79
CA SER A 61 5.00 10.06 -9.11
C SER A 61 4.51 9.20 -10.27
N ALA A 62 3.22 8.84 -10.30
CA ALA A 62 2.65 8.02 -11.36
C ALA A 62 2.70 8.72 -12.73
N ILE A 63 2.30 9.99 -12.79
CA ILE A 63 2.34 10.79 -14.02
C ILE A 63 3.76 10.91 -14.54
N THR A 64 4.71 11.27 -13.66
CA THR A 64 6.12 11.45 -14.03
C THR A 64 6.74 10.16 -14.59
N ILE A 65 6.46 9.02 -13.94
CA ILE A 65 6.95 7.72 -14.40
C ILE A 65 6.28 7.30 -15.72
N TYR A 66 4.97 7.54 -15.86
CA TYR A 66 4.25 7.24 -17.08
C TYR A 66 4.80 8.00 -18.30
N GLN A 67 5.23 9.26 -18.14
CA GLN A 67 5.86 10.03 -19.20
C GLN A 67 7.12 9.38 -19.78
N VAL A 68 7.83 8.59 -18.98
CA VAL A 68 9.03 7.86 -19.39
C VAL A 68 8.71 6.46 -19.89
N VAL A 69 7.90 5.72 -19.13
CA VAL A 69 7.62 4.29 -19.38
C VAL A 69 6.63 4.09 -20.54
N ARG A 70 5.67 5.00 -20.71
CA ARG A 70 4.65 4.98 -21.77
C ARG A 70 3.83 3.68 -21.84
N LYS A 71 3.64 3.02 -20.71
CA LYS A 71 2.81 1.83 -20.55
C LYS A 71 1.91 2.01 -19.33
N PRO A 72 0.69 1.44 -19.35
CA PRO A 72 -0.15 1.44 -18.15
C PRO A 72 0.59 0.87 -16.95
N LEU A 73 0.54 1.57 -15.82
CA LEU A 73 1.26 1.21 -14.62
C LEU A 73 0.52 1.63 -13.34
N ILE A 74 0.93 1.02 -12.24
CA ILE A 74 0.51 1.39 -10.89
C ILE A 74 1.72 1.89 -10.11
N VAL A 75 1.53 3.00 -9.41
CA VAL A 75 2.43 3.49 -8.35
C VAL A 75 1.67 3.46 -7.03
N GLU A 76 2.33 3.10 -5.93
CA GLU A 76 1.72 3.14 -4.61
C GLU A 76 2.58 3.93 -3.63
N ASP A 77 1.92 4.53 -2.64
CA ASP A 77 2.58 5.01 -1.44
C ASP A 77 1.72 4.78 -0.20
N SER A 78 2.38 4.73 0.97
CA SER A 78 1.74 4.36 2.22
C SER A 78 2.29 5.16 3.39
N GLY A 79 1.42 5.50 4.33
CA GLY A 79 1.76 6.19 5.56
C GLY A 79 1.11 5.58 6.78
N LEU A 80 1.78 5.75 7.92
CA LEU A 80 1.23 5.54 9.26
C LEU A 80 0.79 6.91 9.80
N PHE A 81 -0.44 6.98 10.29
CA PHE A 81 -1.02 8.18 10.86
C PHE A 81 -1.42 7.91 12.30
N ILE A 82 -0.89 8.67 13.25
CA ILE A 82 -1.14 8.52 14.68
C ILE A 82 -1.96 9.71 15.16
N ASN A 83 -3.16 9.46 15.69
CA ASN A 83 -4.10 10.53 16.00
C ASN A 83 -3.57 11.50 17.05
N ALA A 84 -3.00 10.99 18.14
CA ALA A 84 -2.40 11.82 19.20
C ALA A 84 -1.22 12.69 18.73
N LEU A 85 -0.65 12.39 17.56
CA LEU A 85 0.43 13.15 16.94
C LEU A 85 -0.07 13.94 15.70
N ASN A 86 -1.36 14.26 15.63
CA ASN A 86 -2.00 14.98 14.53
C ASN A 86 -1.72 14.37 13.16
N GLY A 87 -1.68 13.02 13.09
CA GLY A 87 -1.41 12.28 11.86
C GLY A 87 0.08 12.08 11.54
N PHE A 88 1.02 12.60 12.37
CA PHE A 88 2.43 12.28 12.19
C PHE A 88 2.68 10.77 12.43
N PRO A 89 3.56 10.09 11.64
CA PRO A 89 4.43 10.61 10.59
C PRO A 89 3.75 10.84 9.23
N GLY A 90 2.54 10.33 8.97
CA GLY A 90 1.83 10.54 7.72
C GLY A 90 2.63 10.13 6.47
N PRO A 91 2.70 10.98 5.45
CA PRO A 91 3.47 10.71 4.22
C PRO A 91 4.98 10.50 4.48
N TYR A 92 5.50 11.04 5.57
CA TYR A 92 6.92 10.94 5.94
C TYR A 92 7.29 9.65 6.68
N THR A 93 6.39 8.65 6.68
CA THR A 93 6.53 7.38 7.42
C THR A 93 7.89 6.71 7.22
N ASN A 94 8.38 6.59 5.99
CA ASN A 94 9.68 5.97 5.71
C ASN A 94 10.86 6.82 6.23
N TYR A 95 10.77 8.14 6.09
CA TYR A 95 11.80 9.04 6.61
C TYR A 95 11.89 8.96 8.13
N VAL A 96 10.76 9.04 8.82
CA VAL A 96 10.67 8.96 10.28
C VAL A 96 11.14 7.59 10.78
N ARG A 97 10.79 6.50 10.09
CA ARG A 97 11.28 5.16 10.44
C ARG A 97 12.81 5.07 10.43
N ARG A 98 13.47 5.70 9.45
CA ARG A 98 14.94 5.72 9.35
C ARG A 98 15.61 6.65 10.35
N LYS A 99 14.99 7.78 10.69
CA LYS A 99 15.59 8.82 11.54
C LYS A 99 15.27 8.64 13.02
N LEU A 100 14.05 8.29 13.34
CA LEU A 100 13.55 8.20 14.71
C LEU A 100 13.43 6.74 15.20
N GLY A 101 13.15 5.81 14.30
CA GLY A 101 12.98 4.39 14.62
C GLY A 101 11.64 4.08 15.29
N LEU A 102 11.49 2.84 15.75
CA LEU A 102 10.32 2.38 16.51
C LEU A 102 10.30 2.98 17.91
N GLU A 103 11.45 2.91 18.58
CA GLU A 103 11.60 3.44 19.93
C GLU A 103 11.32 4.93 20.03
N GLY A 104 11.67 5.69 18.97
CA GLY A 104 11.39 7.12 18.93
C GLY A 104 9.89 7.43 18.90
N ILE A 105 9.11 6.67 18.11
CA ILE A 105 7.65 6.80 18.12
C ILE A 105 7.08 6.40 19.48
N LEU A 106 7.56 5.30 20.06
CA LEU A 106 7.10 4.88 21.39
C LEU A 106 7.41 5.91 22.47
N LYS A 107 8.57 6.60 22.39
CA LYS A 107 8.93 7.71 23.29
C LYS A 107 8.00 8.92 23.15
N LEU A 108 7.63 9.28 21.91
CA LEU A 108 6.67 10.37 21.67
C LEU A 108 5.28 10.06 22.24
N LEU A 109 4.93 8.78 22.37
CA LEU A 109 3.66 8.33 22.94
C LEU A 109 3.76 7.92 24.41
N ASN A 110 4.87 8.25 25.09
CA ASN A 110 4.99 7.95 26.52
C ASN A 110 4.03 8.82 27.34
N GLY A 111 3.19 8.17 28.16
CA GLY A 111 2.15 8.86 28.94
C GLY A 111 0.93 9.32 28.11
N VAL A 112 0.85 8.98 26.82
CA VAL A 112 -0.29 9.28 25.97
C VAL A 112 -1.27 8.11 26.00
N GLU A 113 -2.53 8.41 26.43
CA GLU A 113 -3.60 7.41 26.53
C GLU A 113 -4.16 7.02 25.15
N ASP A 114 -4.42 8.01 24.29
CA ASP A 114 -4.88 7.76 22.91
C ASP A 114 -3.73 7.29 22.06
N ARG A 115 -3.71 6.01 21.79
CA ARG A 115 -2.73 5.35 20.90
C ARG A 115 -3.32 4.98 19.56
N SER A 116 -4.54 5.48 19.26
CA SER A 116 -5.22 5.18 18.00
C SER A 116 -4.41 5.65 16.79
N ALA A 117 -4.38 4.82 15.77
CA ALA A 117 -3.60 5.07 14.57
C ALA A 117 -4.22 4.33 13.38
N TYR A 118 -3.83 4.70 12.18
CA TYR A 118 -4.17 3.95 11.00
C TYR A 118 -3.04 3.93 9.98
N PHE A 119 -2.97 2.86 9.23
CA PHE A 119 -2.20 2.83 7.99
C PHE A 119 -3.12 3.15 6.81
N LYS A 120 -2.61 3.94 5.89
CA LYS A 120 -3.25 4.26 4.62
C LYS A 120 -2.29 3.94 3.46
N THR A 121 -2.81 3.32 2.42
CA THR A 121 -2.15 3.19 1.11
C THR A 121 -3.01 3.88 0.06
N VAL A 122 -2.36 4.63 -0.81
CA VAL A 122 -2.97 5.13 -2.05
C VAL A 122 -2.21 4.50 -3.21
N MET A 123 -2.95 3.95 -4.17
CA MET A 123 -2.45 3.47 -5.45
C MET A 123 -2.96 4.38 -6.56
N CYS A 124 -2.09 4.76 -7.47
CA CYS A 124 -2.45 5.47 -8.69
C CYS A 124 -2.22 4.55 -9.89
N TYR A 125 -3.30 4.24 -10.58
CA TYR A 125 -3.24 3.66 -11.91
C TYR A 125 -3.21 4.77 -12.95
N VAL A 126 -2.30 4.68 -13.89
CA VAL A 126 -2.19 5.63 -15.01
C VAL A 126 -2.04 4.89 -16.33
N SER A 127 -2.79 5.34 -17.32
CA SER A 127 -2.74 4.88 -18.71
C SER A 127 -2.78 6.08 -19.66
N ASP A 128 -2.86 5.83 -20.96
CA ASP A 128 -3.09 6.87 -21.99
C ASP A 128 -4.49 7.50 -21.92
N LYS A 129 -5.44 6.85 -21.24
CA LYS A 129 -6.84 7.26 -21.19
C LYS A 129 -7.23 7.88 -19.85
N GLU A 130 -6.56 7.52 -18.74
CA GLU A 130 -7.09 7.81 -17.42
C GLU A 130 -6.03 7.80 -16.33
N ILE A 131 -6.38 8.45 -15.21
CA ILE A 131 -5.63 8.43 -13.97
C ILE A 131 -6.62 8.21 -12.84
N ASN A 132 -6.52 7.06 -12.16
CA ASN A 132 -7.43 6.67 -11.08
C ASN A 132 -6.69 6.39 -9.79
N LEU A 133 -7.28 6.80 -8.67
CA LEU A 133 -6.74 6.58 -7.33
C LEU A 133 -7.57 5.54 -6.58
N PHE A 134 -6.88 4.64 -5.89
CA PHE A 134 -7.47 3.58 -5.07
C PHE A 134 -6.87 3.62 -3.68
N THR A 135 -7.73 3.72 -2.67
CA THR A 135 -7.29 3.88 -1.28
C THR A 135 -7.67 2.67 -0.46
N GLY A 136 -6.75 2.25 0.40
CA GLY A 136 -7.01 1.26 1.44
C GLY A 136 -6.55 1.78 2.79
N VAL A 137 -7.36 1.54 3.81
CA VAL A 137 -7.10 1.95 5.19
C VAL A 137 -7.29 0.77 6.13
N VAL A 138 -6.43 0.68 7.12
CA VAL A 138 -6.62 -0.18 8.28
C VAL A 138 -6.45 0.64 9.54
N THR A 139 -7.49 0.68 10.36
CA THR A 139 -7.50 1.28 11.70
C THR A 139 -6.87 0.32 12.71
N GLY A 140 -6.39 0.88 13.80
CA GLY A 140 -5.75 0.13 14.87
C GLY A 140 -5.14 1.04 15.94
N ARG A 141 -4.12 0.54 16.61
CA ARG A 141 -3.42 1.27 17.67
C ARG A 141 -1.92 1.00 17.66
N ILE A 142 -1.16 1.92 18.24
CA ILE A 142 0.27 1.71 18.50
C ILE A 142 0.41 0.94 19.81
N SER A 143 1.17 -0.15 19.78
CA SER A 143 1.50 -0.95 20.97
C SER A 143 2.38 -0.17 21.95
N GLU A 144 2.44 -0.60 23.21
CA GLU A 144 3.32 0.00 24.22
C GLU A 144 4.80 -0.39 24.03
N ARG A 145 5.05 -1.50 23.35
CA ARG A 145 6.38 -2.06 23.11
C ARG A 145 6.48 -2.72 21.74
N ILE A 146 7.70 -2.88 21.25
CA ILE A 146 8.00 -3.62 20.03
C ILE A 146 7.66 -5.10 20.23
N LYS A 147 6.92 -5.71 19.29
CA LYS A 147 6.53 -7.10 19.27
C LYS A 147 6.65 -7.69 17.87
N GLY A 148 7.11 -8.94 17.78
CA GLY A 148 7.26 -9.66 16.50
C GLY A 148 8.52 -9.26 15.73
N GLU A 149 8.88 -10.09 14.76
CA GLU A 149 10.11 -9.96 13.98
C GLU A 149 9.86 -9.99 12.47
N LYS A 150 8.60 -10.20 12.06
CA LYS A 150 8.20 -10.27 10.66
C LYS A 150 7.82 -8.88 10.13
N GLY A 151 7.57 -8.79 8.84
CA GLY A 151 7.12 -7.56 8.20
C GLY A 151 8.23 -6.52 8.07
N PHE A 152 7.85 -5.25 8.02
CA PHE A 152 8.76 -4.13 7.85
C PHE A 152 8.16 -2.81 8.38
N GLY A 153 8.98 -1.76 8.40
CA GLY A 153 8.52 -0.42 8.76
C GLY A 153 8.05 -0.33 10.22
N PHE A 154 6.81 0.01 10.43
CA PHE A 154 6.17 0.15 11.73
C PHE A 154 5.32 -1.06 12.13
N ASP A 155 5.37 -2.16 11.38
CA ASP A 155 4.66 -3.41 11.68
C ASP A 155 4.87 -3.90 13.13
N PRO A 156 6.08 -3.79 13.74
CA PRO A 156 6.31 -4.28 15.11
C PRO A 156 5.62 -3.48 16.22
N ILE A 157 5.02 -2.34 15.90
CA ILE A 157 4.31 -1.51 16.88
C ILE A 157 2.86 -1.20 16.47
N PHE A 158 2.36 -1.73 15.36
CA PHE A 158 0.98 -1.49 14.92
C PHE A 158 0.12 -2.75 15.12
N ILE A 159 -0.93 -2.60 15.91
CA ILE A 159 -1.94 -3.63 16.18
C ILE A 159 -3.20 -3.23 15.43
N PRO A 160 -3.66 -3.98 14.41
CA PRO A 160 -4.90 -3.65 13.71
C PRO A 160 -6.13 -3.83 14.61
N GLU A 161 -7.21 -3.15 14.28
CA GLU A 161 -8.48 -3.25 14.99
C GLU A 161 -8.98 -4.70 15.02
N ASN A 162 -9.57 -5.12 16.14
CA ASN A 162 -10.03 -6.48 16.43
C ASN A 162 -8.91 -7.53 16.51
N GLU A 163 -7.67 -7.11 16.71
CA GLU A 163 -6.50 -7.97 16.92
C GLU A 163 -5.74 -7.58 18.20
N GLU A 164 -5.00 -8.56 18.75
CA GLU A 164 -4.08 -8.35 19.88
C GLU A 164 -2.61 -8.44 19.44
N ARG A 165 -2.37 -8.97 18.26
CA ARG A 165 -1.05 -9.13 17.67
C ARG A 165 -0.68 -7.93 16.83
N THR A 166 0.60 -7.55 16.82
CA THR A 166 1.13 -6.60 15.86
C THR A 166 1.21 -7.24 14.47
N PHE A 167 1.30 -6.40 13.44
CA PHE A 167 1.55 -6.90 12.08
C PHE A 167 2.84 -7.74 11.98
N ALA A 168 3.85 -7.46 12.79
CA ALA A 168 5.09 -8.21 12.81
C ALA A 168 4.99 -9.58 13.50
N GLU A 169 3.91 -9.86 14.19
CA GLU A 169 3.59 -11.18 14.75
C GLU A 169 2.80 -12.05 13.76
N MET A 170 2.37 -11.51 12.63
CA MET A 170 1.58 -12.18 11.59
C MET A 170 2.45 -12.66 10.43
N SER A 171 2.00 -13.69 9.71
CA SER A 171 2.52 -13.98 8.38
C SER A 171 2.05 -12.92 7.36
N THR A 172 2.69 -12.85 6.19
CA THR A 172 2.25 -11.94 5.12
C THR A 172 0.81 -12.23 4.69
N GLU A 173 0.44 -13.51 4.64
CA GLU A 173 -0.93 -13.93 4.31
C GLU A 173 -1.95 -13.47 5.36
N GLU A 174 -1.64 -13.65 6.66
CA GLU A 174 -2.50 -13.16 7.74
C GLU A 174 -2.63 -11.64 7.71
N LYS A 175 -1.51 -10.91 7.58
CA LYS A 175 -1.47 -9.46 7.46
C LYS A 175 -2.32 -8.96 6.27
N ASN A 176 -2.26 -9.62 5.12
CA ASN A 176 -3.00 -9.23 3.92
C ASN A 176 -4.52 -9.30 4.08
N LYS A 177 -5.05 -10.03 5.07
CA LYS A 177 -6.50 -10.03 5.39
C LYS A 177 -6.98 -8.68 5.94
N TYR A 178 -6.08 -7.94 6.57
CA TYR A 178 -6.37 -6.64 7.21
C TYR A 178 -5.79 -5.45 6.46
N SER A 179 -4.67 -5.67 5.73
CA SER A 179 -3.74 -4.62 5.37
C SER A 179 -4.35 -3.57 4.42
N HIS A 180 -3.97 -2.31 4.69
CA HIS A 180 -4.26 -1.16 3.86
C HIS A 180 -3.85 -1.36 2.40
N ARG A 181 -2.67 -2.00 2.18
CA ARG A 181 -2.14 -2.25 0.82
C ARG A 181 -2.95 -3.28 0.06
N ALA A 182 -3.34 -4.35 0.73
CA ALA A 182 -4.23 -5.36 0.13
C ALA A 182 -5.58 -4.75 -0.24
N LYS A 183 -6.18 -3.94 0.65
CA LYS A 183 -7.46 -3.25 0.38
C LYS A 183 -7.37 -2.31 -0.82
N ALA A 184 -6.31 -1.49 -0.90
CA ALA A 184 -6.09 -0.59 -2.03
C ALA A 184 -5.93 -1.38 -3.34
N PHE A 185 -5.16 -2.47 -3.32
CA PHE A 185 -4.93 -3.29 -4.50
C PHE A 185 -6.18 -4.04 -4.96
N ILE A 186 -6.97 -4.59 -4.03
CA ILE A 186 -8.26 -5.22 -4.35
C ILE A 186 -9.23 -4.20 -4.96
N SER A 187 -9.29 -2.97 -4.43
CA SER A 187 -10.09 -1.90 -5.01
C SER A 187 -9.69 -1.60 -6.45
N PHE A 188 -8.37 -1.51 -6.71
CA PHE A 188 -7.85 -1.39 -8.07
C PHE A 188 -8.22 -2.59 -8.96
N LEU A 189 -8.07 -3.83 -8.47
CA LEU A 189 -8.39 -5.03 -9.25
C LEU A 189 -9.87 -5.07 -9.67
N ASN A 190 -10.77 -4.73 -8.75
CA ASN A 190 -12.20 -4.68 -9.05
C ASN A 190 -12.51 -3.71 -10.19
N TYR A 191 -11.91 -2.52 -10.14
CA TYR A 191 -12.00 -1.55 -11.22
C TYR A 191 -11.39 -2.09 -12.53
N TYR A 192 -10.15 -2.53 -12.49
CA TYR A 192 -9.39 -3.01 -13.66
C TYR A 192 -10.07 -4.18 -14.39
N LEU A 193 -10.69 -5.08 -13.63
CA LEU A 193 -11.42 -6.21 -14.20
C LEU A 193 -12.81 -5.83 -14.73
N SER A 194 -13.46 -4.79 -14.20
CA SER A 194 -14.74 -4.29 -14.70
C SER A 194 -14.60 -3.62 -16.05
N GLU A 195 -13.57 -2.77 -16.22
CA GLU A 195 -13.31 -2.05 -17.47
C GLU A 195 -12.94 -2.96 -18.66
N ARG A 196 -12.55 -4.20 -18.39
CA ARG A 196 -12.20 -5.20 -19.44
C ARG A 196 -13.36 -6.09 -19.85
N LYS A 197 -14.50 -5.99 -19.18
CA LYS A 197 -15.71 -6.72 -19.54
C LYS A 197 -16.62 -5.93 -20.50
N THR A 198 -16.29 -4.67 -20.70
CA THR A 198 -16.96 -3.75 -21.63
C THR A 198 -16.19 -3.68 -22.94
#